data_6073e6fb538933991f244877588d36a4
#
_entry.id   6073e6fb538933991f244877588d36a4
#
_cell.length_a   1.000
_cell.length_b   1.000
_cell.length_c   1.000
_cell.angle_alpha   90.00
_cell.angle_beta   90.00
_cell.angle_gamma   90.00
#
_symmetry.space_group_name_H-M   'P 1'
#
loop_
_entity.id
_entity.type
_entity.pdbx_description
1 polymer ?
#
loop_
_entity_poly.entity_id
_entity_poly.type
_entity_poly.pdbx_seq_one_letter_code
_entity_poly.pdbx_strand_id
1 'polypeptide(L)'
;MSEQEIRKLTGQDEGDFFQDSIEIDFSTGLFGDKDNLISNYIIKEIQDNQLPFTVRNKQENISVLAANLFKTHILNWRPYSRTYMDANEFTEIRSNSYFNIGYQGWANTVRIFEKLGYLTIFPGGYFEVQQTGYLTKLKISDKFKELVNKFKLTYQDILKRTPPISLKDSEDNEIKVINSKTTNPIRKRLER
;
A
#
# COMPACT_ATOMS: atom_id res chain seq x y z
N MET A 1 -9.49 -29.29 14.85
CA MET A 1 -9.71 -28.95 13.44
C MET A 1 -8.67 -29.66 12.59
N SER A 2 -9.09 -30.40 11.60
CA SER A 2 -8.18 -31.07 10.67
C SER A 2 -7.54 -30.05 9.68
N GLU A 3 -6.37 -30.38 9.12
CA GLU A 3 -5.74 -29.54 8.07
C GLU A 3 -6.71 -29.26 6.90
N GLN A 4 -7.57 -30.24 6.55
CA GLN A 4 -8.57 -30.08 5.49
C GLN A 4 -9.69 -29.09 5.86
N GLU A 5 -10.03 -28.98 7.15
CA GLU A 5 -11.03 -28.00 7.63
C GLU A 5 -10.43 -26.59 7.64
N ILE A 6 -9.15 -26.46 7.99
CA ILE A 6 -8.42 -25.19 7.92
C ILE A 6 -8.32 -24.73 6.46
N ARG A 7 -7.97 -25.64 5.54
CA ARG A 7 -7.94 -25.37 4.08
C ARG A 7 -9.30 -24.94 3.53
N LYS A 8 -10.40 -25.55 4.01
CA LYS A 8 -11.77 -25.13 3.63
C LYS A 8 -12.16 -23.75 4.19
N LEU A 9 -11.72 -23.41 5.40
CA LEU A 9 -12.01 -22.12 6.03
C LEU A 9 -11.16 -20.98 5.46
N THR A 10 -9.93 -21.27 5.03
CA THR A 10 -9.02 -20.28 4.42
C THR A 10 -9.14 -20.21 2.90
N GLY A 11 -9.77 -21.21 2.27
CA GLY A 11 -10.00 -21.24 0.83
C GLY A 11 -8.74 -21.41 -0.02
N GLN A 12 -7.64 -21.96 0.53
CA GLN A 12 -6.35 -21.93 -0.18
C GLN A 12 -5.47 -23.16 0.04
N ASP A 13 -5.00 -23.72 -1.06
CA ASP A 13 -3.76 -24.49 -1.13
C ASP A 13 -2.56 -23.56 -1.00
N GLU A 14 -1.53 -23.96 -0.24
CA GLU A 14 -0.31 -23.13 -0.01
C GLU A 14 0.37 -22.67 -1.30
N GLY A 15 0.22 -23.42 -2.41
CA GLY A 15 0.75 -23.06 -3.73
C GLY A 15 0.10 -21.83 -4.37
N ASP A 16 -1.18 -21.59 -4.12
CA ASP A 16 -1.92 -20.48 -4.73
C ASP A 16 -1.73 -19.17 -3.97
N PHE A 17 -1.27 -19.22 -2.71
CA PHE A 17 -1.15 -18.06 -1.84
C PHE A 17 -0.25 -16.95 -2.44
N PHE A 18 0.86 -17.33 -3.07
CA PHE A 18 1.81 -16.37 -3.65
C PHE A 18 1.48 -16.00 -5.10
N GLN A 19 0.79 -16.88 -5.84
CA GLN A 19 0.50 -16.65 -7.26
C GLN A 19 -0.63 -15.66 -7.52
N ASP A 20 -1.60 -15.57 -6.62
CA ASP A 20 -2.81 -14.76 -6.79
C ASP A 20 -2.76 -13.41 -6.06
N SER A 21 -1.67 -13.08 -5.38
CA SER A 21 -1.52 -11.85 -4.61
C SER A 21 -0.18 -11.14 -4.83
N ILE A 22 -0.23 -9.81 -4.77
CA ILE A 22 0.96 -8.95 -4.82
C ILE A 22 1.09 -8.22 -3.48
N GLU A 23 2.32 -8.19 -2.96
CA GLU A 23 2.63 -7.44 -1.75
C GLU A 23 2.57 -5.93 -1.98
N ILE A 24 2.05 -5.19 -1.00
CA ILE A 24 2.03 -3.74 -1.01
C ILE A 24 3.46 -3.20 -1.07
N ASP A 25 3.74 -2.38 -2.07
CA ASP A 25 5.01 -1.68 -2.22
C ASP A 25 4.90 -0.27 -1.61
N PHE A 26 5.46 -0.07 -0.42
CA PHE A 26 5.41 1.20 0.31
C PHE A 26 6.23 2.33 -0.36
N SER A 27 6.94 2.05 -1.44
CA SER A 27 7.59 3.06 -2.28
C SER A 27 6.70 3.53 -3.43
N THR A 28 5.56 2.89 -3.66
CA THR A 28 4.60 3.20 -4.72
C THR A 28 3.42 3.99 -4.18
N GLY A 29 3.13 5.15 -4.77
CA GLY A 29 2.01 6.02 -4.41
C GLY A 29 1.36 6.67 -5.62
N LEU A 30 0.24 7.36 -5.42
CA LEU A 30 -0.36 8.22 -6.42
C LEU A 30 0.51 9.47 -6.65
N PHE A 31 0.37 10.10 -7.81
CA PHE A 31 1.16 11.23 -8.22
C PHE A 31 0.34 12.34 -8.86
N GLY A 32 0.81 13.59 -8.70
CA GLY A 32 0.21 14.77 -9.33
C GLY A 32 -1.16 15.12 -8.80
N ASP A 33 -2.00 15.68 -9.66
CA ASP A 33 -3.34 16.18 -9.28
C ASP A 33 -4.26 15.06 -8.79
N LYS A 34 -4.08 13.85 -9.31
CA LYS A 34 -4.89 12.68 -8.91
C LYS A 34 -4.67 12.28 -7.46
N ASP A 35 -3.43 12.40 -6.96
CA ASP A 35 -3.13 12.16 -5.56
C ASP A 35 -3.95 13.08 -4.65
N ASN A 36 -3.92 14.38 -4.93
CA ASN A 36 -4.68 15.37 -4.16
C ASN A 36 -6.20 15.15 -4.27
N LEU A 37 -6.71 14.91 -5.48
CA LEU A 37 -8.14 14.74 -5.72
C LEU A 37 -8.69 13.52 -4.98
N ILE A 38 -8.02 12.38 -5.08
CA ILE A 38 -8.46 11.12 -4.47
C ILE A 38 -8.31 11.17 -2.95
N SER A 39 -7.16 11.66 -2.47
CA SER A 39 -6.91 11.77 -1.03
C SER A 39 -7.92 12.70 -0.35
N ASN A 40 -8.18 13.86 -0.94
CA ASN A 40 -9.18 14.80 -0.41
C ASN A 40 -10.60 14.22 -0.48
N TYR A 41 -10.94 13.52 -1.55
CA TYR A 41 -12.24 12.87 -1.67
C TYR A 41 -12.45 11.82 -0.56
N ILE A 42 -11.48 10.96 -0.33
CA ILE A 42 -11.54 9.92 0.72
C ILE A 42 -11.55 10.57 2.11
N ILE A 43 -10.73 11.61 2.35
CA ILE A 43 -10.74 12.34 3.63
C ILE A 43 -12.11 12.96 3.90
N LYS A 44 -12.76 13.53 2.88
CA LYS A 44 -14.12 14.05 3.00
C LYS A 44 -15.12 12.94 3.34
N GLU A 45 -15.07 11.80 2.69
CA GLU A 45 -15.94 10.66 3.03
C GLU A 45 -15.74 10.18 4.48
N ILE A 46 -14.49 10.17 4.96
CA ILE A 46 -14.18 9.85 6.36
C ILE A 46 -14.88 10.84 7.31
N GLN A 47 -14.83 12.12 7.00
CA GLN A 47 -15.46 13.19 7.79
C GLN A 47 -16.99 13.09 7.74
N ASP A 48 -17.55 12.91 6.55
CA ASP A 48 -19.00 12.81 6.35
C ASP A 48 -19.60 11.58 7.07
N ASN A 49 -18.84 10.50 7.18
CA ASN A 49 -19.22 9.30 7.93
C ASN A 49 -18.78 9.33 9.41
N GLN A 50 -18.20 10.44 9.89
CA GLN A 50 -17.76 10.63 11.28
C GLN A 50 -16.81 9.51 11.76
N LEU A 51 -15.97 8.96 10.85
CA LEU A 51 -15.04 7.92 11.21
C LEU A 51 -13.81 8.49 11.92
N PRO A 52 -13.36 7.88 13.04
CA PRO A 52 -12.17 8.34 13.72
C PRO A 52 -10.93 8.02 12.88
N PHE A 53 -10.27 9.06 12.37
CA PHE A 53 -9.06 8.93 11.55
C PHE A 53 -8.00 9.94 12.00
N THR A 54 -7.26 9.56 13.05
CA THR A 54 -6.22 10.39 13.68
C THR A 54 -4.82 9.98 13.20
N VAL A 55 -4.66 9.84 11.89
CA VAL A 55 -3.40 9.40 11.26
C VAL A 55 -2.56 10.61 10.90
N ARG A 56 -1.26 10.59 11.23
CA ARG A 56 -0.28 11.50 10.61
C ARG A 56 -0.12 11.13 9.14
N ASN A 57 0.21 12.12 8.31
CA ASN A 57 0.45 11.89 6.88
C ASN A 57 -0.73 11.15 6.20
N LYS A 58 -1.96 11.59 6.47
CA LYS A 58 -3.19 10.99 5.94
C LYS A 58 -3.13 10.81 4.43
N GLN A 59 -2.70 11.84 3.72
CA GLN A 59 -2.61 11.84 2.27
C GLN A 59 -1.63 10.77 1.78
N GLU A 60 -0.45 10.67 2.38
CA GLU A 60 0.56 9.68 1.97
C GLU A 60 0.07 8.24 2.19
N ASN A 61 -0.56 7.96 3.35
CA ASN A 61 -1.13 6.65 3.62
C ASN A 61 -2.23 6.27 2.61
N ILE A 62 -3.14 7.19 2.33
CA ILE A 62 -4.21 7.00 1.33
C ILE A 62 -3.61 6.81 -0.06
N SER A 63 -2.65 7.64 -0.44
CA SER A 63 -1.95 7.61 -1.72
C SER A 63 -1.29 6.26 -1.98
N VAL A 64 -0.53 5.75 -1.01
CA VAL A 64 0.14 4.45 -1.12
C VAL A 64 -0.85 3.31 -1.22
N LEU A 65 -1.88 3.30 -0.36
CA LEU A 65 -2.89 2.24 -0.38
C LEU A 65 -3.67 2.24 -1.70
N ALA A 66 -4.18 3.38 -2.12
CA ALA A 66 -4.96 3.49 -3.36
C ALA A 66 -4.13 3.11 -4.60
N ALA A 67 -2.87 3.55 -4.69
CA ALA A 67 -1.99 3.22 -5.81
C ALA A 67 -1.70 1.72 -5.89
N ASN A 68 -1.42 1.08 -4.75
CA ASN A 68 -1.15 -0.35 -4.72
C ASN A 68 -2.38 -1.20 -5.02
N LEU A 69 -3.55 -0.83 -4.48
CA LEU A 69 -4.82 -1.50 -4.82
C LEU A 69 -5.11 -1.39 -6.33
N PHE A 70 -4.96 -0.19 -6.90
CA PHE A 70 -5.14 0.02 -8.34
C PHE A 70 -4.15 -0.83 -9.17
N LYS A 71 -2.86 -0.78 -8.83
CA LYS A 71 -1.82 -1.54 -9.52
C LYS A 71 -2.08 -3.04 -9.46
N THR A 72 -2.39 -3.57 -8.27
CA THR A 72 -2.58 -5.01 -8.07
C THR A 72 -3.83 -5.52 -8.76
N HIS A 73 -4.97 -4.88 -8.50
CA HIS A 73 -6.26 -5.44 -8.89
C HIS A 73 -6.72 -5.03 -10.28
N ILE A 74 -6.37 -3.82 -10.71
CA ILE A 74 -6.83 -3.29 -12.00
C ILE A 74 -5.77 -3.49 -13.09
N LEU A 75 -4.51 -3.11 -12.83
CA LEU A 75 -3.46 -3.23 -13.84
C LEU A 75 -2.91 -4.65 -13.98
N ASN A 76 -2.72 -5.34 -12.86
CA ASN A 76 -2.13 -6.69 -12.85
C ASN A 76 -3.18 -7.81 -12.72
N TRP A 77 -4.47 -7.47 -12.63
CA TRP A 77 -5.58 -8.43 -12.59
C TRP A 77 -5.43 -9.50 -11.48
N ARG A 78 -4.79 -9.14 -10.36
CA ARG A 78 -4.65 -10.05 -9.23
C ARG A 78 -5.82 -9.93 -8.27
N PRO A 79 -6.33 -11.03 -7.73
CA PRO A 79 -7.50 -11.00 -6.84
C PRO A 79 -7.18 -10.41 -5.47
N TYR A 80 -5.92 -10.46 -5.02
CA TYR A 80 -5.52 -10.01 -3.69
C TYR A 80 -4.26 -9.15 -3.69
N SER A 81 -4.24 -8.15 -2.79
CA SER A 81 -3.02 -7.51 -2.30
C SER A 81 -2.64 -8.10 -0.95
N ARG A 82 -1.34 -8.19 -0.63
CA ARG A 82 -0.84 -8.63 0.67
C ARG A 82 -0.22 -7.47 1.41
N THR A 83 -0.45 -7.38 2.72
CA THR A 83 0.17 -6.36 3.55
C THR A 83 0.48 -6.88 4.94
N TYR A 84 1.50 -6.28 5.55
CA TYR A 84 1.82 -6.51 6.96
C TYR A 84 0.87 -5.72 7.85
N MET A 85 0.34 -6.39 8.86
CA MET A 85 -0.47 -5.79 9.92
C MET A 85 0.14 -6.07 11.30
N ASP A 86 1.40 -6.51 11.33
CA ASP A 86 2.22 -6.69 12.53
C ASP A 86 3.25 -5.55 12.64
N ALA A 87 3.44 -5.04 13.86
CA ALA A 87 4.28 -3.87 14.11
C ALA A 87 5.78 -4.15 13.90
N ASN A 88 6.24 -5.35 14.21
CA ASN A 88 7.66 -5.69 14.14
C ASN A 88 8.11 -5.84 12.68
N GLU A 89 7.36 -6.60 11.89
CA GLU A 89 7.63 -6.80 10.47
C GLU A 89 7.51 -5.49 9.69
N PHE A 90 6.53 -4.64 10.05
CA PHE A 90 6.34 -3.34 9.41
C PHE A 90 7.53 -2.39 9.58
N THR A 91 8.26 -2.48 10.68
CA THR A 91 9.40 -1.59 10.96
C THR A 91 10.56 -1.84 10.00
N GLU A 92 10.82 -3.09 9.61
CA GLU A 92 11.86 -3.43 8.63
C GLU A 92 11.53 -2.89 7.24
N ILE A 93 10.27 -3.00 6.82
CA ILE A 93 9.80 -2.53 5.51
C ILE A 93 9.85 -1.00 5.43
N ARG A 94 9.52 -0.31 6.53
CA ARG A 94 9.53 1.14 6.59
C ARG A 94 10.90 1.75 6.33
N SER A 95 11.98 1.11 6.75
CA SER A 95 13.35 1.61 6.54
C SER A 95 13.67 1.81 5.06
N ASN A 96 13.00 1.09 4.17
CA ASN A 96 13.16 1.15 2.72
C ASN A 96 12.07 1.98 2.02
N SER A 97 11.14 2.60 2.77
CA SER A 97 10.03 3.36 2.20
C SER A 97 10.39 4.84 2.08
N TYR A 98 10.09 5.42 0.92
CA TYR A 98 10.19 6.86 0.71
C TYR A 98 9.11 7.64 1.49
N PHE A 99 7.95 7.03 1.71
CA PHE A 99 6.83 7.64 2.42
C PHE A 99 7.01 7.47 3.92
N ASN A 100 6.76 8.52 4.68
CA ASN A 100 6.83 8.47 6.15
C ASN A 100 5.56 7.82 6.73
N ILE A 101 5.38 6.55 6.44
CA ILE A 101 4.25 5.73 6.87
C ILE A 101 4.66 4.97 8.14
N GLY A 102 3.93 5.17 9.22
CA GLY A 102 4.08 4.38 10.45
C GLY A 102 3.05 3.27 10.53
N TYR A 103 3.36 2.20 11.27
CA TYR A 103 2.47 1.04 11.43
C TYR A 103 1.04 1.42 11.83
N GLN A 104 0.88 2.23 12.87
CA GLN A 104 -0.45 2.66 13.33
C GLN A 104 -1.24 3.41 12.26
N GLY A 105 -0.55 4.31 11.55
CA GLY A 105 -1.16 5.05 10.45
C GLY A 105 -1.61 4.13 9.32
N TRP A 106 -0.76 3.19 8.93
CA TRP A 106 -1.06 2.20 7.90
C TRP A 106 -2.23 1.29 8.28
N ALA A 107 -2.16 0.64 9.45
CA ALA A 107 -3.20 -0.25 9.92
C ALA A 107 -4.57 0.46 10.04
N ASN A 108 -4.58 1.71 10.53
CA ASN A 108 -5.79 2.50 10.60
C ASN A 108 -6.33 2.85 9.20
N THR A 109 -5.45 3.20 8.25
CA THR A 109 -5.86 3.52 6.88
C THR A 109 -6.51 2.30 6.19
N VAL A 110 -5.92 1.12 6.32
CA VAL A 110 -6.50 -0.13 5.77
C VAL A 110 -7.88 -0.39 6.37
N ARG A 111 -8.04 -0.27 7.70
CA ARG A 111 -9.35 -0.46 8.37
C ARG A 111 -10.37 0.60 7.97
N ILE A 112 -9.96 1.84 7.74
CA ILE A 112 -10.85 2.90 7.27
C ILE A 112 -11.34 2.61 5.85
N PHE A 113 -10.47 2.14 4.96
CA PHE A 113 -10.89 1.74 3.61
C PHE A 113 -11.91 0.61 3.63
N GLU A 114 -11.78 -0.34 4.57
CA GLU A 114 -12.80 -1.38 4.78
C GLU A 114 -14.11 -0.80 5.28
N LYS A 115 -14.07 0.07 6.32
CA LYS A 115 -15.27 0.72 6.86
C LYS A 115 -16.00 1.58 5.83
N LEU A 116 -15.27 2.22 4.93
CA LEU A 116 -15.83 2.96 3.80
C LEU A 116 -16.34 2.06 2.68
N GLY A 117 -16.07 0.77 2.75
CA GLY A 117 -16.50 -0.23 1.77
C GLY A 117 -15.65 -0.28 0.50
N TYR A 118 -14.42 0.22 0.52
CA TYR A 118 -13.49 0.15 -0.63
C TYR A 118 -12.81 -1.19 -0.78
N LEU A 119 -12.63 -1.92 0.31
CA LEU A 119 -11.97 -3.23 0.32
C LEU A 119 -12.55 -4.13 1.41
N THR A 120 -12.19 -5.40 1.35
CA THR A 120 -12.43 -6.40 2.41
C THR A 120 -11.07 -6.88 2.91
N ILE A 121 -10.93 -6.99 4.23
CA ILE A 121 -9.74 -7.50 4.90
C ILE A 121 -9.92 -8.98 5.20
N PHE A 122 -8.96 -9.80 4.77
CA PHE A 122 -8.81 -11.19 5.18
C PHE A 122 -7.61 -11.27 6.12
N PRO A 123 -7.84 -11.37 7.43
CA PRO A 123 -6.76 -11.33 8.42
C PRO A 123 -5.71 -12.40 8.16
N GLY A 124 -4.46 -12.03 8.27
CA GLY A 124 -3.36 -12.95 8.34
C GLY A 124 -3.31 -13.63 9.73
N GLY A 125 -2.46 -14.63 9.86
CA GLY A 125 -2.30 -15.36 11.10
C GLY A 125 -0.96 -16.10 11.13
N TYR A 126 -0.59 -16.54 12.31
CA TYR A 126 0.57 -17.40 12.52
C TYR A 126 0.10 -18.74 13.08
N PHE A 127 0.56 -19.82 12.49
CA PHE A 127 0.29 -21.18 12.99
C PHE A 127 1.54 -21.70 13.71
N GLU A 128 1.50 -21.76 15.03
CA GLU A 128 2.61 -22.20 15.87
C GLU A 128 3.08 -23.62 15.53
N VAL A 129 2.15 -24.52 15.19
CA VAL A 129 2.45 -25.91 14.86
C VAL A 129 3.27 -26.05 13.58
N GLN A 130 3.07 -25.18 12.60
CA GLN A 130 3.74 -25.22 11.29
C GLN A 130 4.87 -24.20 11.18
N GLN A 131 5.03 -23.31 12.17
CA GLN A 131 5.97 -22.19 12.16
C GLN A 131 5.83 -21.31 10.89
N THR A 132 4.63 -21.23 10.34
CA THR A 132 4.30 -20.46 9.14
C THR A 132 3.30 -19.36 9.46
N GLY A 133 3.52 -18.19 8.88
CA GLY A 133 2.61 -17.05 8.99
C GLY A 133 2.07 -16.65 7.62
N TYR A 134 0.89 -16.07 7.59
CA TYR A 134 0.36 -15.45 6.38
C TYR A 134 0.17 -13.97 6.58
N LEU A 135 0.49 -13.23 5.53
CA LEU A 135 0.17 -11.82 5.46
C LEU A 135 -1.33 -11.61 5.35
N THR A 136 -1.79 -10.50 5.89
CA THR A 136 -3.16 -10.03 5.68
C THR A 136 -3.40 -9.78 4.20
N LYS A 137 -4.49 -10.32 3.67
CA LYS A 137 -4.90 -10.10 2.28
C LYS A 137 -5.99 -9.04 2.20
N LEU A 138 -5.93 -8.25 1.16
CA LEU A 138 -6.90 -7.21 0.84
C LEU A 138 -7.52 -7.50 -0.53
N LYS A 139 -8.84 -7.41 -0.63
CA LYS A 139 -9.58 -7.53 -1.89
C LYS A 139 -10.39 -6.27 -2.12
N ILE A 140 -10.28 -5.68 -3.30
CA ILE A 140 -11.08 -4.49 -3.63
C ILE A 140 -12.56 -4.83 -3.80
N SER A 141 -13.40 -3.84 -3.50
CA SER A 141 -14.84 -3.86 -3.78
C SER A 141 -15.16 -3.18 -5.10
N ASP A 142 -16.42 -3.26 -5.52
CA ASP A 142 -16.91 -2.50 -6.68
C ASP A 142 -16.87 -0.99 -6.43
N LYS A 143 -17.07 -0.53 -5.20
CA LYS A 143 -16.92 0.89 -4.82
C LYS A 143 -15.52 1.41 -5.13
N PHE A 144 -14.46 0.61 -4.94
CA PHE A 144 -13.11 1.02 -5.33
C PHE A 144 -12.97 1.13 -6.85
N LYS A 145 -13.57 0.22 -7.60
CA LYS A 145 -13.58 0.29 -9.07
C LYS A 145 -14.31 1.55 -9.56
N GLU A 146 -15.43 1.90 -8.92
CA GLU A 146 -16.16 3.15 -9.20
C GLU A 146 -15.28 4.39 -8.91
N LEU A 147 -14.50 4.38 -7.80
CA LEU A 147 -13.54 5.44 -7.50
C LEU A 147 -12.49 5.58 -8.61
N VAL A 148 -11.91 4.46 -9.05
CA VAL A 148 -10.95 4.41 -10.17
C VAL A 148 -11.56 5.02 -11.44
N ASN A 149 -12.78 4.63 -11.78
CA ASN A 149 -13.48 5.14 -12.98
C ASN A 149 -13.84 6.63 -12.84
N LYS A 150 -14.32 7.06 -11.67
CA LYS A 150 -14.68 8.45 -11.39
C LYS A 150 -13.50 9.39 -11.60
N PHE A 151 -12.34 9.03 -11.11
CA PHE A 151 -11.13 9.83 -11.24
C PHE A 151 -10.30 9.49 -12.48
N LYS A 152 -10.73 8.52 -13.29
CA LYS A 152 -10.03 8.05 -14.51
C LYS A 152 -8.55 7.77 -14.23
N LEU A 153 -8.29 6.95 -13.20
CA LEU A 153 -6.94 6.54 -12.86
C LEU A 153 -6.29 5.75 -13.99
N THR A 154 -5.04 6.07 -14.27
CA THR A 154 -4.20 5.41 -15.27
C THR A 154 -2.87 4.99 -14.68
N TYR A 155 -2.10 4.19 -15.40
CA TYR A 155 -0.75 3.82 -15.00
C TYR A 155 0.17 5.03 -14.78
N GLN A 156 -0.05 6.13 -15.52
CA GLN A 156 0.75 7.35 -15.41
C GLN A 156 0.54 8.10 -14.09
N ASP A 157 -0.56 7.83 -13.39
CA ASP A 157 -0.87 8.45 -12.09
C ASP A 157 -0.16 7.75 -10.92
N ILE A 158 0.59 6.66 -11.20
CA ILE A 158 1.35 5.90 -10.20
C ILE A 158 2.83 6.24 -10.32
N LEU A 159 3.45 6.54 -9.19
CA LEU A 159 4.87 6.80 -9.10
C LEU A 159 5.54 5.89 -8.07
N LYS A 160 6.63 5.24 -8.47
CA LYS A 160 7.55 4.61 -7.54
C LYS A 160 8.59 5.64 -7.10
N ARG A 161 8.64 5.93 -5.80
CA ARG A 161 9.63 6.82 -5.19
C ARG A 161 10.78 5.98 -4.65
N THR A 162 11.99 6.39 -4.95
CA THR A 162 13.20 5.79 -4.38
C THR A 162 13.65 6.61 -3.16
N PRO A 163 14.15 5.96 -2.11
CA PRO A 163 14.74 6.67 -0.99
C PRO A 163 15.93 7.55 -1.46
N PRO A 164 16.24 8.63 -0.75
CA PRO A 164 17.40 9.43 -1.06
C PRO A 164 18.67 8.56 -0.99
N ILE A 165 19.52 8.69 -2.02
CA ILE A 165 20.80 7.99 -2.06
C ILE A 165 21.82 8.88 -1.38
N SER A 166 22.40 8.39 -0.28
CA SER A 166 23.54 9.00 0.38
C SER A 166 24.83 8.48 -0.27
N LEU A 167 25.61 9.37 -0.86
CA LEU A 167 26.95 9.05 -1.34
C LEU A 167 27.93 9.28 -0.19
N LYS A 168 28.65 8.22 0.17
CA LYS A 168 29.66 8.24 1.21
C LYS A 168 31.05 8.18 0.58
N ASP A 169 32.02 8.80 1.23
CA ASP A 169 33.42 8.67 0.84
C ASP A 169 34.03 7.35 1.37
N SER A 170 35.33 7.15 1.09
CA SER A 170 36.07 5.97 1.55
C SER A 170 36.21 5.89 3.09
N GLU A 171 35.94 6.99 3.80
CA GLU A 171 35.99 7.10 5.26
C GLU A 171 34.59 7.07 5.90
N ASP A 172 33.57 6.71 5.10
CA ASP A 172 32.15 6.61 5.52
C ASP A 172 31.49 7.96 5.86
N ASN A 173 32.13 9.11 5.46
CA ASN A 173 31.52 10.42 5.60
C ASN A 173 30.53 10.70 4.49
N GLU A 174 29.39 11.29 4.83
CA GLU A 174 28.36 11.64 3.87
C GLU A 174 28.77 12.84 3.02
N ILE A 175 29.08 12.62 1.73
CA ILE A 175 29.51 13.67 0.78
C ILE A 175 28.30 14.37 0.17
N LYS A 176 27.26 13.63 -0.17
CA LYS A 176 26.09 14.15 -0.88
C LYS A 176 24.85 13.30 -0.67
N VAL A 177 23.75 13.94 -0.31
CA VAL A 177 22.43 13.36 -0.34
C VAL A 177 21.76 13.71 -1.66
N ILE A 178 21.47 12.70 -2.47
CA ILE A 178 20.70 12.87 -3.70
C ILE A 178 19.24 12.59 -3.38
N ASN A 179 18.46 13.66 -3.18
CA ASN A 179 17.02 13.56 -3.06
C ASN A 179 16.39 13.38 -4.44
N SER A 180 16.19 12.14 -4.85
CA SER A 180 15.41 11.86 -6.05
C SER A 180 13.91 12.04 -5.75
N LYS A 181 13.42 13.27 -5.76
CA LYS A 181 11.99 13.54 -5.56
C LYS A 181 11.11 12.95 -6.67
N THR A 182 11.67 12.65 -7.83
CA THR A 182 10.95 11.96 -8.91
C THR A 182 11.92 11.22 -9.81
N THR A 183 11.62 9.96 -10.11
CA THR A 183 12.29 9.18 -11.16
C THR A 183 11.62 9.38 -12.54
N ASN A 184 10.80 10.41 -12.70
CA ASN A 184 10.18 10.69 -14.00
C ASN A 184 11.17 11.47 -14.89
N PRO A 185 11.73 10.85 -15.94
CA PRO A 185 12.71 11.49 -16.80
C PRO A 185 12.15 12.70 -17.59
N ILE A 186 10.83 12.83 -17.69
CA ILE A 186 10.19 13.96 -18.37
C ILE A 186 10.31 15.25 -17.55
N ARG A 187 10.22 15.18 -16.22
CA ARG A 187 10.37 16.36 -15.37
C ARG A 187 11.79 16.93 -15.34
N LYS A 188 12.81 16.08 -15.46
CA LYS A 188 14.22 16.55 -15.56
C LYS A 188 14.51 17.40 -16.79
N ARG A 189 13.68 17.32 -17.85
CA ARG A 189 13.81 18.13 -19.06
C ARG A 189 13.13 19.51 -18.96
N LEU A 190 12.19 19.69 -18.04
CA LEU A 190 11.45 20.95 -17.88
C LEU A 190 12.10 21.89 -16.83
N GLU A 191 13.02 21.38 -16.03
CA GLU A 191 13.78 22.16 -15.02
C GLU A 191 15.17 22.61 -15.54
N ARG A 192 15.46 22.46 -16.85
CA ARG A 192 16.61 22.99 -17.55
C ARG A 192 16.13 24.01 -18.58
#